data_9529d07929a3abf64d019bd26dda5562
#
_entry.id   9529d07929a3abf64d019bd26dda5562
#
_cell.length_a   1.000
_cell.length_b   1.000
_cell.length_c   1.000
_cell.angle_alpha   90.00
_cell.angle_beta   90.00
_cell.angle_gamma   90.00
#
_symmetry.space_group_name_H-M   'P 1'
#
loop_
_entity.id
_entity.type
_entity.pdbx_description
1 polymer ?
#
loop_
_entity_poly.entity_id
_entity_poly.type
_entity_poly.pdbx_seq_one_letter_code
_entity_poly.pdbx_strand_id
1 'polypeptide(L)'
;MSKKKLITLLLALTMLLSLATGASAAETTEAKVPVTLTVVNTVAPISCTVPAALPVSLVDGYVVCANNAAITNTGKTGAIRVTKVDVQAGTFEIGSYDDFSASKNSIALSINGCATKGAGSLTLVDGAFPAISAEKSLAIRYKAKVSASEAVTNVNVATVIFTIAAVMEG
;
A
#
# COMPACT_ATOMS: atom_id res chain seq x y z
N MET A 1 -52.02 15.60 19.23
CA MET A 1 -50.68 15.07 19.59
C MET A 1 -49.87 16.14 20.30
N SER A 2 -49.31 15.83 21.47
CA SER A 2 -48.51 16.79 22.26
C SER A 2 -47.21 17.16 21.50
N LYS A 3 -46.81 18.44 21.52
CA LYS A 3 -45.56 18.93 20.89
C LYS A 3 -44.33 18.12 21.33
N LYS A 4 -44.32 17.58 22.53
CA LYS A 4 -43.26 16.69 23.05
C LYS A 4 -43.20 15.34 22.32
N LYS A 5 -44.33 14.76 21.92
CA LYS A 5 -44.35 13.50 21.14
C LYS A 5 -43.88 13.69 19.70
N LEU A 6 -44.11 14.88 19.14
CA LEU A 6 -43.65 15.22 17.78
C LEU A 6 -42.12 15.40 17.73
N ILE A 7 -41.53 16.02 18.76
CA ILE A 7 -40.08 16.20 18.86
C ILE A 7 -39.36 14.84 19.06
N THR A 8 -39.93 13.96 19.88
CA THR A 8 -39.39 12.60 20.10
C THR A 8 -39.45 11.77 18.84
N LEU A 9 -40.52 11.90 18.03
CA LEU A 9 -40.64 11.19 16.75
C LEU A 9 -39.67 11.74 15.70
N LEU A 10 -39.45 13.06 15.68
CA LEU A 10 -38.49 13.68 14.76
C LEU A 10 -37.05 13.32 15.10
N LEU A 11 -36.71 13.22 16.39
CA LEU A 11 -35.38 12.81 16.84
C LEU A 11 -35.10 11.33 16.54
N ALA A 12 -36.13 10.46 16.70
CA ALA A 12 -36.01 9.05 16.32
C ALA A 12 -35.84 8.86 14.81
N LEU A 13 -36.52 9.68 14.00
CA LEU A 13 -36.41 9.62 12.54
C LEU A 13 -35.04 10.11 12.03
N THR A 14 -34.46 11.12 12.69
CA THR A 14 -33.10 11.58 12.33
C THR A 14 -32.03 10.58 12.73
N MET A 15 -32.20 9.84 13.84
CA MET A 15 -31.28 8.75 14.20
C MET A 15 -31.40 7.55 13.26
N LEU A 16 -32.58 7.22 12.74
CA LEU A 16 -32.73 6.15 11.76
C LEU A 16 -32.14 6.51 10.38
N LEU A 17 -32.15 7.79 9.99
CA LEU A 17 -31.52 8.20 8.73
C LEU A 17 -30.00 8.21 8.80
N SER A 18 -29.41 8.38 9.98
CA SER A 18 -27.96 8.33 10.15
C SER A 18 -27.38 6.90 10.15
N LEU A 19 -28.22 5.89 10.31
CA LEU A 19 -27.82 4.47 10.26
C LEU A 19 -27.91 3.86 8.85
N ALA A 20 -28.54 4.56 7.89
CA ALA A 20 -28.75 4.04 6.55
C ALA A 20 -27.62 4.40 5.55
N THR A 21 -26.62 5.18 5.96
CA THR A 21 -25.48 5.52 5.08
C THR A 21 -24.27 4.61 5.29
N GLY A 22 -24.42 3.52 6.04
CA GLY A 22 -23.37 2.56 6.33
C GLY A 22 -23.31 1.35 5.38
N ALA A 23 -23.90 1.42 4.18
CA ALA A 23 -23.79 0.32 3.22
C ALA A 23 -22.44 0.34 2.53
N SER A 24 -21.54 -0.48 3.06
CA SER A 24 -20.47 -1.20 2.36
C SER A 24 -19.64 -0.46 1.31
N ALA A 25 -18.78 0.40 1.74
CA ALA A 25 -17.55 0.58 1.00
C ALA A 25 -16.49 -0.33 1.65
N ALA A 26 -15.80 -1.16 0.87
CA ALA A 26 -14.68 -1.94 1.36
C ALA A 26 -13.63 -0.96 1.92
N GLU A 27 -13.18 -1.19 3.16
CA GLU A 27 -12.14 -0.35 3.75
C GLU A 27 -10.85 -0.48 2.97
N THR A 28 -10.30 0.66 2.59
CA THR A 28 -9.04 0.74 1.87
C THR A 28 -8.01 1.43 2.74
N THR A 29 -6.85 0.82 2.86
CA THR A 29 -5.71 1.39 3.57
C THR A 29 -4.56 1.63 2.61
N GLU A 30 -4.02 2.83 2.60
CA GLU A 30 -2.81 3.17 1.84
C GLU A 30 -1.60 3.26 2.78
N ALA A 31 -0.51 2.61 2.38
CA ALA A 31 0.75 2.67 3.09
C ALA A 31 1.89 3.11 2.18
N LYS A 32 2.64 4.11 2.58
CA LYS A 32 3.83 4.61 1.89
C LYS A 32 5.09 4.07 2.53
N VAL A 33 6.11 3.75 1.72
CA VAL A 33 7.42 3.28 2.19
C VAL A 33 8.49 4.33 1.83
N PRO A 34 9.18 4.92 2.82
CA PRO A 34 9.11 4.83 4.28
C PRO A 34 7.84 5.47 4.82
N VAL A 35 7.14 4.85 5.72
CA VAL A 35 5.69 4.80 5.77
C VAL A 35 4.98 5.84 6.60
N THR A 36 3.82 6.27 6.09
CA THR A 36 2.67 6.69 6.92
C THR A 36 1.47 5.84 6.53
N LEU A 37 0.84 5.18 7.50
CA LEU A 37 -0.41 4.47 7.29
C LEU A 37 -1.57 5.47 7.37
N THR A 38 -2.37 5.57 6.31
CA THR A 38 -3.62 6.33 6.31
C THR A 38 -4.79 5.36 6.23
N VAL A 39 -5.62 5.31 7.23
CA VAL A 39 -6.85 4.53 7.24
C VAL A 39 -7.96 5.37 6.63
N VAL A 40 -8.50 4.92 5.53
CA VAL A 40 -9.64 5.56 4.88
C VAL A 40 -10.79 4.57 4.85
N ASN A 41 -11.70 4.70 5.79
CA ASN A 41 -13.06 4.21 5.81
C ASN A 41 -13.43 3.01 6.74
N THR A 42 -14.66 2.75 6.92
CA THR A 42 -15.51 2.67 8.09
C THR A 42 -16.28 1.35 8.30
N VAL A 43 -15.90 0.18 7.80
CA VAL A 43 -16.71 -1.04 8.10
C VAL A 43 -16.00 -2.04 9.02
N ALA A 44 -14.75 -2.26 8.89
CA ALA A 44 -13.94 -2.95 9.89
C ALA A 44 -12.51 -2.37 9.84
N PRO A 45 -11.98 -1.84 10.94
CA PRO A 45 -10.67 -1.19 10.89
C PRO A 45 -9.61 -2.19 10.45
N ILE A 46 -8.97 -1.89 9.32
CA ILE A 46 -7.81 -2.64 8.86
C ILE A 46 -6.66 -2.35 9.82
N SER A 47 -6.12 -3.39 10.42
CA SER A 47 -4.94 -3.31 11.26
C SER A 47 -3.80 -4.04 10.56
N CYS A 48 -2.81 -3.30 10.08
CA CYS A 48 -1.65 -3.89 9.43
C CYS A 48 -0.38 -3.07 9.67
N THR A 49 0.75 -3.72 9.51
CA THR A 49 2.06 -3.07 9.42
C THR A 49 2.65 -3.28 8.04
N VAL A 50 3.40 -2.29 7.57
CA VAL A 50 4.12 -2.33 6.30
C VAL A 50 5.60 -2.04 6.55
N PRO A 51 6.50 -2.39 5.62
CA PRO A 51 7.92 -2.08 5.77
C PRO A 51 8.14 -0.58 5.91
N ALA A 52 8.93 -0.17 6.88
CA ALA A 52 9.31 1.24 7.07
C ALA A 52 10.18 1.77 5.91
N ALA A 53 10.91 0.89 5.25
CA ALA A 53 11.71 1.18 4.07
C ALA A 53 11.93 -0.09 3.24
N LEU A 54 12.30 0.09 1.97
CA LEU A 54 12.82 -0.95 1.09
C LEU A 54 14.26 -0.56 0.70
N PRO A 55 15.27 -0.89 1.55
CA PRO A 55 16.62 -0.48 1.32
C PRO A 55 17.20 -1.07 0.03
N VAL A 56 17.83 -0.22 -0.76
CA VAL A 56 18.57 -0.61 -1.96
C VAL A 56 19.97 -0.03 -1.85
N SER A 57 20.97 -0.87 -2.01
CA SER A 57 22.38 -0.46 -2.02
C SER A 57 23.01 -0.79 -3.36
N LEU A 58 23.82 0.12 -3.87
CA LEU A 58 24.68 -0.10 -5.03
C LEU A 58 26.11 -0.18 -4.54
N VAL A 59 26.70 -1.37 -4.59
CA VAL A 59 28.06 -1.65 -4.10
C VAL A 59 28.85 -2.28 -5.23
N ASP A 60 29.93 -1.65 -5.63
CA ASP A 60 30.82 -2.13 -6.70
C ASP A 60 30.06 -2.49 -8.01
N GLY A 61 29.02 -1.73 -8.33
CA GLY A 61 28.18 -1.97 -9.51
C GLY A 61 27.08 -3.03 -9.32
N TYR A 62 27.01 -3.66 -8.17
CA TYR A 62 25.97 -4.65 -7.84
C TYR A 62 24.87 -4.04 -7.00
N VAL A 63 23.63 -4.31 -7.38
CA VAL A 63 22.47 -3.88 -6.61
C VAL A 63 22.11 -4.93 -5.56
N VAL A 64 22.08 -4.53 -4.31
CA VAL A 64 21.69 -5.35 -3.17
C VAL A 64 20.39 -4.83 -2.57
N CYS A 65 19.40 -5.70 -2.45
CA CYS A 65 18.10 -5.43 -1.82
C CYS A 65 17.96 -6.23 -0.53
N ALA A 66 17.30 -5.66 0.48
CA ALA A 66 16.98 -6.38 1.71
C ALA A 66 15.91 -7.47 1.43
N ASN A 67 15.91 -8.53 2.23
CA ASN A 67 15.01 -9.67 2.05
C ASN A 67 14.03 -9.87 3.21
N ASN A 68 13.99 -8.96 4.17
CA ASN A 68 13.17 -9.04 5.39
C ASN A 68 11.93 -8.14 5.37
N ALA A 69 11.59 -7.55 4.23
CA ALA A 69 10.41 -6.73 4.10
C ALA A 69 9.13 -7.59 4.11
N ALA A 70 8.13 -7.19 4.88
CA ALA A 70 6.85 -7.88 4.95
C ALA A 70 5.69 -6.93 5.25
N ILE A 71 4.51 -7.25 4.75
CA ILE A 71 3.24 -6.68 5.18
C ILE A 71 2.61 -7.68 6.13
N THR A 72 2.25 -7.24 7.34
CA THR A 72 1.63 -8.09 8.37
C THR A 72 0.21 -7.61 8.66
N ASN A 73 -0.75 -8.52 8.57
CA ASN A 73 -2.08 -8.29 9.10
C ASN A 73 -2.02 -8.46 10.63
N THR A 74 -2.15 -7.36 11.37
CA THR A 74 -2.15 -7.36 12.83
C THR A 74 -3.55 -7.47 13.43
N GLY A 75 -4.58 -7.54 12.56
CA GLY A 75 -5.95 -7.82 12.96
C GLY A 75 -6.11 -9.23 13.51
N LYS A 76 -7.01 -9.41 14.47
CA LYS A 76 -7.31 -10.72 15.07
C LYS A 76 -8.31 -11.55 14.24
N THR A 77 -9.00 -10.91 13.32
CA THR A 77 -10.02 -11.52 12.46
C THR A 77 -9.95 -10.91 11.06
N GLY A 78 -10.50 -11.61 10.09
CA GLY A 78 -10.55 -11.17 8.70
C GLY A 78 -9.20 -11.27 7.97
N ALA A 79 -9.27 -11.17 6.67
CA ALA A 79 -8.09 -11.13 5.81
C ALA A 79 -7.96 -9.76 5.14
N ILE A 80 -6.74 -9.39 4.79
CA ILE A 80 -6.44 -8.17 4.00
C ILE A 80 -5.73 -8.57 2.71
N ARG A 81 -5.76 -7.68 1.73
CA ARG A 81 -5.03 -7.86 0.46
C ARG A 81 -4.50 -6.54 -0.05
N VAL A 82 -3.32 -6.56 -0.63
CA VAL A 82 -2.81 -5.46 -1.45
C VAL A 82 -3.59 -5.45 -2.77
N THR A 83 -4.28 -4.37 -3.05
CA THR A 83 -5.12 -4.20 -4.25
C THR A 83 -4.46 -3.31 -5.31
N LYS A 84 -3.49 -2.50 -4.91
CA LYS A 84 -2.75 -1.61 -5.78
C LYS A 84 -1.35 -1.37 -5.22
N VAL A 85 -0.39 -1.19 -6.11
CA VAL A 85 0.96 -0.74 -5.77
C VAL A 85 1.31 0.41 -6.71
N ASP A 86 1.62 1.57 -6.16
CA ASP A 86 2.11 2.72 -6.91
C ASP A 86 3.59 2.98 -6.58
N VAL A 87 4.34 3.47 -7.55
CA VAL A 87 5.71 3.94 -7.35
C VAL A 87 5.81 5.40 -7.78
N GLN A 88 6.24 6.24 -6.86
CA GLN A 88 6.48 7.67 -7.10
C GLN A 88 7.98 7.94 -7.13
N ALA A 89 8.40 8.80 -8.03
CA ALA A 89 9.77 9.31 -8.06
C ALA A 89 10.06 10.12 -6.78
N GLY A 90 11.23 9.90 -6.23
CA GLY A 90 11.85 10.76 -5.24
C GLY A 90 12.93 11.63 -5.92
N THR A 91 14.17 11.43 -5.52
CA THR A 91 15.32 12.11 -6.16
C THR A 91 15.76 11.44 -7.46
N PHE A 92 15.31 10.20 -7.72
CA PHE A 92 15.61 9.44 -8.93
C PHE A 92 14.35 9.32 -9.79
N GLU A 93 14.56 9.26 -11.11
CA GLU A 93 13.50 8.93 -12.06
C GLU A 93 13.14 7.45 -11.99
N ILE A 94 11.86 7.12 -12.16
CA ILE A 94 11.41 5.74 -12.21
C ILE A 94 11.44 5.24 -13.65
N GLY A 95 12.30 4.27 -13.89
CA GLY A 95 12.44 3.61 -15.20
C GLY A 95 11.57 2.36 -15.35
N SER A 96 11.53 1.83 -16.57
CA SER A 96 11.01 0.48 -16.84
C SER A 96 11.99 -0.56 -16.31
N TYR A 97 11.48 -1.56 -15.58
CA TYR A 97 12.33 -2.61 -15.04
C TYR A 97 12.79 -3.58 -16.14
N ASP A 98 11.92 -3.93 -17.07
CA ASP A 98 12.23 -4.88 -18.13
C ASP A 98 13.18 -4.26 -19.17
N ASP A 99 12.92 -3.01 -19.55
CA ASP A 99 13.70 -2.25 -20.55
C ASP A 99 14.52 -1.14 -19.87
N PHE A 100 15.21 -1.49 -18.76
CA PHE A 100 15.96 -0.49 -18.00
C PHE A 100 17.10 0.10 -18.83
N SER A 101 16.96 1.38 -19.13
CA SER A 101 18.01 2.19 -19.72
C SER A 101 18.67 3.03 -18.63
N ALA A 102 19.98 2.89 -18.49
CA ALA A 102 20.74 3.66 -17.51
C ALA A 102 20.77 5.13 -17.93
N SER A 103 19.91 5.94 -17.35
CA SER A 103 19.98 7.40 -17.37
C SER A 103 20.54 7.92 -16.05
N LYS A 104 20.88 9.21 -15.98
CA LYS A 104 21.37 9.80 -14.73
C LYS A 104 20.30 9.66 -13.64
N ASN A 105 20.69 9.12 -12.49
CA ASN A 105 19.85 9.01 -11.31
C ASN A 105 18.47 8.38 -11.61
N SER A 106 18.50 7.16 -12.09
CA SER A 106 17.30 6.37 -12.37
C SER A 106 17.26 5.09 -11.55
N ILE A 107 16.06 4.68 -11.20
CA ILE A 107 15.77 3.41 -10.51
C ILE A 107 14.56 2.74 -11.16
N ALA A 108 14.62 1.43 -11.28
CA ALA A 108 13.47 0.62 -11.65
C ALA A 108 13.30 -0.52 -10.65
N LEU A 109 12.06 -0.87 -10.34
CA LEU A 109 11.71 -1.82 -9.30
C LEU A 109 10.88 -2.98 -9.86
N SER A 110 11.08 -4.16 -9.30
CA SER A 110 10.16 -5.28 -9.42
C SER A 110 9.78 -5.73 -8.00
N ILE A 111 8.49 -5.67 -7.66
CA ILE A 111 7.95 -5.97 -6.33
C ILE A 111 7.02 -7.16 -6.44
N ASN A 112 7.35 -8.27 -5.79
CA ASN A 112 6.66 -9.56 -5.94
C ASN A 112 6.40 -9.95 -7.40
N GLY A 113 7.34 -9.64 -8.31
CA GLY A 113 7.22 -9.91 -9.73
C GLY A 113 6.50 -8.82 -10.54
N CYS A 114 5.91 -7.83 -9.89
CA CYS A 114 5.26 -6.70 -10.57
C CYS A 114 6.31 -5.64 -10.88
N ALA A 115 6.57 -5.39 -12.15
CA ALA A 115 7.63 -4.52 -12.63
C ALA A 115 7.15 -3.09 -12.87
N THR A 116 8.01 -2.09 -12.58
CA THR A 116 7.78 -0.71 -13.00
C THR A 116 7.89 -0.57 -14.52
N LYS A 117 7.03 0.26 -15.10
CA LYS A 117 7.11 0.73 -16.50
C LYS A 117 7.32 2.24 -16.58
N GLY A 118 7.74 2.84 -15.48
CA GLY A 118 7.82 4.26 -15.19
C GLY A 118 7.19 4.54 -13.83
N ALA A 119 7.02 5.81 -13.45
CA ALA A 119 6.30 6.19 -12.25
C ALA A 119 4.79 5.89 -12.39
N GLY A 120 4.14 5.51 -11.31
CA GLY A 120 2.71 5.23 -11.25
C GLY A 120 2.38 3.82 -10.77
N SER A 121 1.19 3.34 -11.17
CA SER A 121 0.69 2.04 -10.73
C SER A 121 1.38 0.88 -11.43
N LEU A 122 1.76 -0.12 -10.65
CA LEU A 122 2.23 -1.40 -11.20
C LEU A 122 1.05 -2.23 -11.72
N THR A 123 1.28 -2.95 -12.80
CA THR A 123 0.38 -4.03 -13.20
C THR A 123 0.61 -5.21 -12.27
N LEU A 124 -0.38 -5.52 -11.44
CA LEU A 124 -0.27 -6.65 -10.53
C LEU A 124 -0.40 -7.97 -11.32
N VAL A 125 0.57 -8.86 -11.12
CA VAL A 125 0.51 -10.22 -11.67
C VAL A 125 -0.26 -11.14 -10.72
N ASP A 126 -0.91 -12.15 -11.26
CA ASP A 126 -1.68 -13.10 -10.48
C ASP A 126 -0.83 -13.77 -9.40
N GLY A 127 -1.37 -13.84 -8.19
CA GLY A 127 -0.69 -14.45 -7.05
C GLY A 127 0.42 -13.60 -6.42
N ALA A 128 0.76 -12.42 -6.96
CA ALA A 128 1.79 -11.54 -6.38
C ALA A 128 1.46 -11.08 -4.96
N PHE A 129 0.19 -10.83 -4.71
CA PHE A 129 -0.32 -10.34 -3.43
C PHE A 129 -1.55 -11.15 -3.00
N PRO A 130 -1.35 -12.38 -2.50
CA PRO A 130 -2.44 -13.20 -1.96
C PRO A 130 -3.06 -12.54 -0.73
N ALA A 131 -4.23 -13.00 -0.34
CA ALA A 131 -4.87 -12.56 0.91
C ALA A 131 -3.98 -12.92 2.11
N ILE A 132 -3.87 -11.99 3.05
CA ILE A 132 -3.10 -12.14 4.28
C ILE A 132 -4.11 -12.34 5.42
N SER A 133 -4.23 -13.55 5.90
CA SER A 133 -5.12 -13.89 7.02
C SER A 133 -4.70 -13.15 8.30
N ALA A 134 -5.61 -13.09 9.28
CA ALA A 134 -5.34 -12.52 10.58
C ALA A 134 -4.03 -13.06 11.18
N GLU A 135 -3.25 -12.17 11.77
CA GLU A 135 -1.96 -12.47 12.43
C GLU A 135 -0.91 -13.15 11.52
N LYS A 136 -1.05 -13.05 10.20
CA LYS A 136 -0.09 -13.55 9.22
C LYS A 136 0.61 -12.43 8.48
N SER A 137 1.73 -12.77 7.85
CA SER A 137 2.56 -11.85 7.07
C SER A 137 2.74 -12.34 5.63
N LEU A 138 2.82 -11.38 4.72
CA LEU A 138 3.23 -11.57 3.33
C LEU A 138 4.62 -10.98 3.15
N ALA A 139 5.58 -11.79 2.74
CA ALA A 139 6.90 -11.31 2.39
C ALA A 139 6.85 -10.42 1.15
N ILE A 140 7.50 -9.27 1.22
CA ILE A 140 7.69 -8.36 0.09
C ILE A 140 9.08 -8.60 -0.48
N ARG A 141 9.12 -9.32 -1.58
CA ARG A 141 10.35 -9.58 -2.34
C ARG A 141 10.49 -8.52 -3.41
N TYR A 142 11.57 -7.77 -3.39
CA TYR A 142 11.81 -6.75 -4.39
C TYR A 142 13.22 -6.84 -4.97
N LYS A 143 13.34 -6.36 -6.19
CA LYS A 143 14.59 -6.22 -6.94
C LYS A 143 14.64 -4.80 -7.49
N ALA A 144 15.82 -4.27 -7.68
CA ALA A 144 16.02 -2.97 -8.27
C ALA A 144 17.08 -3.02 -9.38
N LYS A 145 16.95 -2.12 -10.34
CA LYS A 145 18.00 -1.71 -11.26
C LYS A 145 18.25 -0.24 -11.00
N VAL A 146 19.51 0.16 -10.85
CA VAL A 146 19.88 1.51 -10.42
C VAL A 146 20.96 2.04 -11.32
N SER A 147 20.84 3.31 -11.71
CA SER A 147 21.92 4.11 -12.29
C SER A 147 22.04 5.40 -11.48
N ALA A 148 23.20 5.64 -10.90
CA ALA A 148 23.50 6.85 -10.15
C ALA A 148 24.72 7.54 -10.76
N SER A 149 24.65 8.86 -10.93
CA SER A 149 25.77 9.65 -11.45
C SER A 149 26.79 9.97 -10.37
N GLU A 150 26.39 9.92 -9.12
CA GLU A 150 27.22 10.25 -7.96
C GLU A 150 26.88 9.30 -6.79
N ALA A 151 27.82 9.16 -5.85
CA ALA A 151 27.56 8.43 -4.62
C ALA A 151 26.56 9.18 -3.76
N VAL A 152 25.49 8.51 -3.38
CA VAL A 152 24.44 9.04 -2.45
C VAL A 152 24.29 8.11 -1.28
N THR A 153 23.97 8.67 -0.12
CA THR A 153 23.78 7.90 1.11
C THR A 153 22.49 8.33 1.79
N ASN A 154 21.65 7.36 2.15
CA ASN A 154 20.38 7.56 2.86
C ASN A 154 19.43 8.56 2.16
N VAL A 155 19.35 8.51 0.84
CA VAL A 155 18.48 9.36 0.03
C VAL A 155 17.18 8.63 -0.29
N ASN A 156 16.06 9.32 -0.19
CA ASN A 156 14.78 8.79 -0.68
C ASN A 156 14.73 8.88 -2.20
N VAL A 157 15.11 7.80 -2.87
CA VAL A 157 15.18 7.73 -4.33
C VAL A 157 13.82 7.47 -4.98
N ALA A 158 12.92 6.78 -4.27
CA ALA A 158 11.55 6.47 -4.71
C ALA A 158 10.64 6.22 -3.51
N THR A 159 9.34 6.37 -3.69
CA THR A 159 8.33 5.99 -2.69
C THR A 159 7.42 4.92 -3.28
N VAL A 160 7.27 3.80 -2.57
CA VAL A 160 6.31 2.74 -2.89
C VAL A 160 5.07 2.90 -2.03
N ILE A 161 3.90 2.88 -2.65
CA ILE A 161 2.60 3.02 -1.99
C ILE A 161 1.83 1.71 -2.17
N PHE A 162 1.49 1.05 -1.07
CA PHE A 162 0.61 -0.12 -1.06
C PHE A 162 -0.80 0.31 -0.69
N THR A 163 -1.77 0.06 -1.55
CA THR A 163 -3.19 0.17 -1.20
C THR A 163 -3.68 -1.19 -0.72
N ILE A 164 -4.16 -1.23 0.51
CA ILE A 164 -4.56 -2.46 1.19
C ILE A 164 -6.06 -2.40 1.48
N ALA A 165 -6.79 -3.45 1.15
CA ALA A 165 -8.22 -3.58 1.40
C ALA A 165 -8.54 -4.83 2.23
N ALA A 166 -9.64 -4.78 2.98
CA ALA A 166 -10.21 -5.97 3.60
C ALA A 166 -10.71 -6.93 2.52
N VAL A 167 -10.51 -8.22 2.74
CA VAL A 167 -11.11 -9.26 1.90
C VAL A 167 -12.48 -9.56 2.47
N MET A 168 -13.53 -9.27 1.68
CA MET A 168 -14.90 -9.64 2.03
C MET A 168 -15.06 -11.14 1.77
N GLU A 169 -15.43 -11.90 2.79
CA GLU A 169 -15.90 -13.27 2.61
C GLU A 169 -17.32 -13.19 2.01
N GLY A 170 -17.48 -13.74 0.82
CA GLY A 170 -18.76 -13.86 0.13
C GLY A 170 -19.52 -15.11 0.54
#